data_a141b9232cab5f21221a9dd2e19d6cdd
#
_entry.id   a141b9232cab5f21221a9dd2e19d6cdd
#
_cell.length_a   1.000
_cell.length_b   1.000
_cell.length_c   1.000
_cell.angle_alpha   90.00
_cell.angle_beta   90.00
_cell.angle_gamma   90.00
#
_symmetry.space_group_name_H-M   'P 1'
#
loop_
_entity.id
_entity.type
_entity.pdbx_description
1 polymer ?
#
loop_
_entity_poly.entity_id
_entity_poly.type
_entity_poly.pdbx_seq_one_letter_code
_entity_poly.pdbx_strand_id
1 'polypeptide(L)'
;MTRIQDLLAELAAEHDAFVAALEAVDLELVTAPGVVEDWSVRDLVVHVAFWAEHATDALRLATEGRGDEFAYDTAQTDAMNARLLEESRRTTPDAAVEREQRAYEGLVAAISALDPALLDVRLGSGDTVVEVIGYDGPEHYREHTAHLRAWFSEGDEEDPPDA
;
A
#
# COMPACT_ATOMS: atom_id res chain seq x y z
N MET A 1 13.00 -4.98 -21.38
CA MET A 1 12.97 -3.99 -20.29
C MET A 1 13.93 -4.43 -19.19
N THR A 2 14.44 -3.49 -18.40
CA THR A 2 15.25 -3.83 -17.23
C THR A 2 14.35 -4.24 -16.05
N ARG A 3 14.92 -4.95 -15.07
CA ARG A 3 14.18 -5.31 -13.83
C ARG A 3 13.55 -4.08 -13.14
N ILE A 4 14.26 -2.95 -13.11
CA ILE A 4 13.73 -1.69 -12.57
C ILE A 4 12.52 -1.21 -13.37
N GLN A 5 12.58 -1.26 -14.69
CA GLN A 5 11.45 -0.85 -15.54
C GLN A 5 10.24 -1.77 -15.37
N ASP A 6 10.46 -3.07 -15.22
CA ASP A 6 9.38 -4.04 -14.98
C ASP A 6 8.71 -3.79 -13.63
N LEU A 7 9.48 -3.54 -12.56
CA LEU A 7 8.95 -3.19 -11.24
C LEU A 7 8.13 -1.89 -11.26
N LEU A 8 8.64 -0.86 -11.93
CA LEU A 8 7.94 0.42 -12.08
C LEU A 8 6.64 0.28 -12.88
N ALA A 9 6.65 -0.53 -13.95
CA ALA A 9 5.46 -0.77 -14.76
C ALA A 9 4.39 -1.53 -13.97
N GLU A 10 4.77 -2.54 -13.21
CA GLU A 10 3.85 -3.29 -12.35
C GLU A 10 3.29 -2.40 -11.24
N LEU A 11 4.13 -1.65 -10.54
CA LEU A 11 3.70 -0.73 -9.50
C LEU A 11 2.71 0.32 -10.03
N ALA A 12 2.99 0.90 -11.21
CA ALA A 12 2.10 1.88 -11.83
C ALA A 12 0.74 1.28 -12.19
N ALA A 13 0.72 0.08 -12.78
CA ALA A 13 -0.52 -0.59 -13.17
C ALA A 13 -1.40 -0.92 -11.96
N GLU A 14 -0.82 -1.42 -10.88
CA GLU A 14 -1.58 -1.76 -9.67
C GLU A 14 -2.04 -0.51 -8.89
N HIS A 15 -1.22 0.53 -8.86
CA HIS A 15 -1.62 1.82 -8.28
C HIS A 15 -2.77 2.47 -9.09
N ASP A 16 -2.70 2.48 -10.42
CA ASP A 16 -3.78 3.00 -11.26
C ASP A 16 -5.10 2.25 -11.03
N ALA A 17 -5.05 0.93 -10.88
CA ALA A 17 -6.21 0.11 -10.55
C ALA A 17 -6.77 0.45 -9.15
N PHE A 18 -5.91 0.68 -8.17
CA PHE A 18 -6.30 1.10 -6.82
C PHE A 18 -6.97 2.48 -6.83
N VAL A 19 -6.37 3.46 -7.50
CA VAL A 19 -6.95 4.80 -7.65
C VAL A 19 -8.32 4.75 -8.33
N ALA A 20 -8.46 3.98 -9.41
CA ALA A 20 -9.75 3.79 -10.09
C ALA A 20 -10.81 3.18 -9.16
N ALA A 21 -10.43 2.21 -8.32
CA ALA A 21 -11.33 1.64 -7.33
C ALA A 21 -11.73 2.65 -6.24
N LEU A 22 -10.79 3.52 -5.80
CA LEU A 22 -11.09 4.60 -4.85
C LEU A 22 -12.05 5.63 -5.44
N GLU A 23 -11.86 6.03 -6.69
CA GLU A 23 -12.72 7.01 -7.39
C GLU A 23 -14.16 6.51 -7.57
N ALA A 24 -14.37 5.21 -7.57
CA ALA A 24 -15.69 4.59 -7.64
C ALA A 24 -16.44 4.62 -6.29
N VAL A 25 -15.75 4.96 -5.18
CA VAL A 25 -16.37 5.02 -3.84
C VAL A 25 -17.21 6.27 -3.69
N ASP A 26 -18.46 6.14 -3.23
CA ASP A 26 -19.27 7.28 -2.82
C ASP A 26 -18.61 7.99 -1.62
N LEU A 27 -18.49 9.31 -1.71
CA LEU A 27 -17.83 10.12 -0.66
C LEU A 27 -18.45 9.92 0.73
N GLU A 28 -19.73 9.63 0.80
CA GLU A 28 -20.45 9.36 2.06
C GLU A 28 -20.02 8.06 2.73
N LEU A 29 -19.46 7.11 1.95
CA LEU A 29 -19.07 5.79 2.42
C LEU A 29 -17.58 5.68 2.79
N VAL A 30 -16.77 6.70 2.51
CA VAL A 30 -15.30 6.66 2.70
C VAL A 30 -14.87 6.38 4.13
N THR A 31 -15.68 6.75 5.11
CA THR A 31 -15.43 6.49 6.54
C THR A 31 -16.29 5.39 7.13
N ALA A 32 -17.12 4.73 6.32
CA ALA A 32 -17.94 3.60 6.77
C ALA A 32 -17.06 2.36 6.97
N PRO A 33 -17.20 1.64 8.09
CA PRO A 33 -16.43 0.41 8.35
C PRO A 33 -16.92 -0.74 7.46
N GLY A 34 -16.09 -1.75 7.26
CA GLY A 34 -16.47 -3.01 6.64
C GLY A 34 -15.74 -3.37 5.35
N VAL A 35 -14.78 -2.55 4.89
CA VAL A 35 -13.97 -2.87 3.69
C VAL A 35 -13.06 -4.07 3.97
N VAL A 36 -12.37 -4.03 5.09
CA VAL A 36 -11.58 -5.13 5.65
C VAL A 36 -11.87 -5.15 7.16
N GLU A 37 -12.63 -6.11 7.64
CA GLU A 37 -13.09 -6.13 9.04
C GLU A 37 -13.76 -4.79 9.42
N ASP A 38 -13.24 -4.08 10.43
CA ASP A 38 -13.76 -2.79 10.87
C ASP A 38 -13.11 -1.58 10.15
N TRP A 39 -12.27 -1.82 9.16
CA TRP A 39 -11.57 -0.76 8.43
C TRP A 39 -12.46 -0.09 7.40
N SER A 40 -12.40 1.22 7.32
CA SER A 40 -13.00 2.02 6.26
C SER A 40 -12.05 2.16 5.07
N VAL A 41 -12.54 2.74 3.97
CA VAL A 41 -11.70 3.13 2.82
C VAL A 41 -10.59 4.08 3.25
N ARG A 42 -10.89 5.09 4.07
CA ARG A 42 -9.88 6.01 4.62
C ARG A 42 -8.78 5.26 5.38
N ASP A 43 -9.14 4.30 6.22
CA ASP A 43 -8.19 3.52 7.01
C ASP A 43 -7.29 2.69 6.09
N LEU A 44 -7.87 2.13 5.04
CA LEU A 44 -7.14 1.36 4.03
C LEU A 44 -6.14 2.23 3.25
N VAL A 45 -6.52 3.46 2.89
CA VAL A 45 -5.64 4.41 2.19
C VAL A 45 -4.43 4.78 3.07
N VAL A 46 -4.63 5.05 4.36
CA VAL A 46 -3.52 5.29 5.30
C VAL A 46 -2.63 4.07 5.43
N HIS A 47 -3.21 2.88 5.47
CA HIS A 47 -2.48 1.62 5.55
C HIS A 47 -1.57 1.38 4.34
N VAL A 48 -2.06 1.51 3.12
CA VAL A 48 -1.22 1.33 1.92
C VAL A 48 -0.15 2.41 1.81
N ALA A 49 -0.45 3.64 2.19
CA ALA A 49 0.53 4.72 2.25
C ALA A 49 1.71 4.38 3.17
N PHE A 50 1.42 3.90 4.37
CA PHE A 50 2.46 3.50 5.34
C PHE A 50 3.37 2.40 4.78
N TRP A 51 2.81 1.36 4.17
CA TRP A 51 3.63 0.27 3.65
C TRP A 51 4.45 0.67 2.43
N ALA A 52 3.97 1.58 1.57
CA ALA A 52 4.78 2.19 0.52
C ALA A 52 5.93 3.03 1.09
N GLU A 53 5.68 3.80 2.15
CA GLU A 53 6.73 4.53 2.90
C GLU A 53 7.76 3.56 3.52
N HIS A 54 7.30 2.42 4.05
CA HIS A 54 8.14 1.37 4.62
C HIS A 54 9.08 0.76 3.57
N ALA A 55 8.57 0.45 2.36
CA ALA A 55 9.40 0.01 1.25
C ALA A 55 10.42 1.08 0.85
N THR A 56 10.03 2.34 0.78
CA THR A 56 10.93 3.46 0.49
C THR A 56 12.08 3.56 1.50
N ASP A 57 11.80 3.34 2.78
CA ASP A 57 12.82 3.32 3.84
C ASP A 57 13.80 2.16 3.67
N ALA A 58 13.31 0.97 3.29
CA ALA A 58 14.17 -0.17 2.96
C ALA A 58 15.15 0.14 1.83
N LEU A 59 14.67 0.78 0.76
CA LEU A 59 15.51 1.19 -0.38
C LEU A 59 16.54 2.24 0.02
N ARG A 60 16.15 3.19 0.83
CA ARG A 60 17.06 4.21 1.37
C ARG A 60 18.18 3.58 2.18
N LEU A 61 17.86 2.70 3.12
CA LEU A 61 18.84 2.00 3.94
C LEU A 61 19.78 1.13 3.09
N ALA A 62 19.25 0.42 2.10
CA ALA A 62 20.06 -0.38 1.18
C ALA A 62 21.04 0.51 0.38
N THR A 63 20.59 1.65 -0.11
CA THR A 63 21.42 2.62 -0.87
C THR A 63 22.52 3.22 0.00
N GLU A 64 22.24 3.44 1.29
CA GLU A 64 23.23 3.94 2.27
C GLU A 64 24.21 2.87 2.76
N GLY A 65 24.06 1.61 2.33
CA GLY A 65 24.84 0.47 2.85
C GLY A 65 24.47 0.05 4.27
N ARG A 66 23.26 0.41 4.70
CA ARG A 66 22.70 0.17 6.04
C ARG A 66 21.49 -0.76 6.01
N GLY A 67 21.40 -1.62 5.00
CA GLY A 67 20.28 -2.53 4.84
C GLY A 67 20.05 -3.49 6.01
N ASP A 68 21.06 -3.80 6.77
CA ASP A 68 21.00 -4.60 8.00
C ASP A 68 20.21 -3.92 9.13
N GLU A 69 20.05 -2.60 9.09
CA GLU A 69 19.24 -1.84 10.05
C GLU A 69 17.74 -1.93 9.77
N PHE A 70 17.34 -2.38 8.58
CA PHE A 70 15.95 -2.68 8.26
C PHE A 70 15.55 -4.03 8.89
N ALA A 71 15.31 -4.00 10.21
CA ALA A 71 15.09 -5.16 11.06
C ALA A 71 13.60 -5.39 11.36
N TYR A 72 12.76 -5.31 10.35
CA TYR A 72 11.32 -5.53 10.47
C TYR A 72 11.02 -7.02 10.73
N ASP A 73 10.14 -7.29 11.72
CA ASP A 73 9.63 -8.62 12.03
C ASP A 73 8.12 -8.66 11.77
N THR A 74 7.66 -9.68 11.05
CA THR A 74 6.23 -9.89 10.76
C THR A 74 5.37 -10.01 12.02
N ALA A 75 5.94 -10.45 13.15
CA ALA A 75 5.26 -10.44 14.45
C ALA A 75 4.83 -9.02 14.92
N GLN A 76 5.44 -7.97 14.36
CA GLN A 76 5.10 -6.58 14.66
C GLN A 76 3.97 -6.03 13.78
N THR A 77 3.60 -6.74 12.71
CA THR A 77 2.62 -6.28 11.71
C THR A 77 1.27 -5.93 12.33
N ASP A 78 0.74 -6.81 13.17
CA ASP A 78 -0.58 -6.60 13.79
C ASP A 78 -0.59 -5.37 14.71
N ALA A 79 0.48 -5.19 15.50
CA ALA A 79 0.63 -4.02 16.36
C ALA A 79 0.78 -2.72 15.56
N MET A 80 1.51 -2.75 14.46
CA MET A 80 1.67 -1.62 13.54
C MET A 80 0.35 -1.27 12.86
N ASN A 81 -0.38 -2.24 12.35
CA ASN A 81 -1.68 -2.05 11.73
C ASN A 81 -2.72 -1.50 12.72
N ALA A 82 -2.73 -1.97 13.97
CA ALA A 82 -3.59 -1.43 15.01
C ALA A 82 -3.30 0.06 15.30
N ARG A 83 -2.03 0.45 15.33
CA ARG A 83 -1.61 1.85 15.48
C ARG A 83 -2.01 2.70 14.29
N LEU A 84 -1.86 2.19 13.07
CA LEU A 84 -2.29 2.87 11.85
C LEU A 84 -3.80 3.10 11.82
N LEU A 85 -4.59 2.13 12.27
CA LEU A 85 -6.04 2.26 12.38
C LEU A 85 -6.43 3.37 13.37
N GLU A 86 -5.75 3.47 14.50
CA GLU A 86 -5.93 4.57 15.48
C GLU A 86 -5.56 5.94 14.88
N GLU A 87 -4.46 6.00 14.12
CA GLU A 87 -4.01 7.22 13.43
C GLU A 87 -4.99 7.66 12.35
N SER A 88 -5.45 6.72 11.53
CA SER A 88 -6.35 6.99 10.40
C SER A 88 -7.70 7.57 10.85
N ARG A 89 -8.22 7.16 12.01
CA ARG A 89 -9.44 7.70 12.60
C ARG A 89 -9.36 9.19 12.91
N ARG A 90 -8.15 9.73 13.06
CA ARG A 90 -7.87 11.15 13.30
C ARG A 90 -7.47 11.89 12.03
N THR A 91 -7.36 11.19 10.91
CA THR A 91 -6.95 11.72 9.61
C THR A 91 -8.19 11.98 8.77
N THR A 92 -8.25 13.13 8.09
CA THR A 92 -9.32 13.38 7.12
C THR A 92 -9.13 12.52 5.87
N PRO A 93 -10.22 12.18 5.14
CA PRO A 93 -10.11 11.44 3.87
C PRO A 93 -9.16 12.11 2.87
N ASP A 94 -9.22 13.43 2.71
CA ASP A 94 -8.35 14.18 1.80
C ASP A 94 -6.88 14.06 2.22
N ALA A 95 -6.58 14.20 3.51
CA ALA A 95 -5.22 14.05 4.02
C ALA A 95 -4.68 12.62 3.86
N ALA A 96 -5.54 11.61 3.97
CA ALA A 96 -5.19 10.21 3.71
C ALA A 96 -4.78 10.00 2.24
N VAL A 97 -5.58 10.51 1.29
CA VAL A 97 -5.31 10.42 -0.14
C VAL A 97 -4.04 11.18 -0.51
N GLU A 98 -3.83 12.38 0.02
CA GLU A 98 -2.61 13.15 -0.21
C GLU A 98 -1.36 12.43 0.32
N ARG A 99 -1.45 11.78 1.49
CA ARG A 99 -0.34 10.97 2.02
C ARG A 99 -0.04 9.78 1.13
N GLU A 100 -1.08 9.07 0.68
CA GLU A 100 -0.93 7.92 -0.21
C GLU A 100 -0.25 8.32 -1.52
N GLN A 101 -0.69 9.40 -2.15
CA GLN A 101 -0.07 9.89 -3.38
C GLN A 101 1.40 10.23 -3.19
N ARG A 102 1.76 10.93 -2.11
CA ARG A 102 3.16 11.21 -1.79
C ARG A 102 3.98 9.95 -1.52
N ALA A 103 3.40 8.98 -0.83
CA ALA A 103 4.05 7.70 -0.55
C ALA A 103 4.33 6.91 -1.84
N TYR A 104 3.37 6.85 -2.75
CA TYR A 104 3.52 6.24 -4.07
C TYR A 104 4.60 6.94 -4.90
N GLU A 105 4.54 8.27 -5.03
CA GLU A 105 5.54 9.06 -5.75
C GLU A 105 6.96 8.88 -5.16
N GLY A 106 7.05 8.82 -3.84
CA GLY A 106 8.31 8.56 -3.13
C GLY A 106 8.88 7.18 -3.44
N LEU A 107 8.04 6.15 -3.48
CA LEU A 107 8.45 4.79 -3.82
C LEU A 107 8.89 4.70 -5.29
N VAL A 108 8.15 5.31 -6.22
CA VAL A 108 8.52 5.40 -7.64
C VAL A 108 9.89 6.07 -7.81
N ALA A 109 10.11 7.19 -7.13
CA ALA A 109 11.40 7.90 -7.17
C ALA A 109 12.54 7.05 -6.60
N ALA A 110 12.32 6.37 -5.48
CA ALA A 110 13.31 5.51 -4.85
C ALA A 110 13.69 4.31 -5.74
N ILE A 111 12.71 3.64 -6.35
CA ILE A 111 12.95 2.52 -7.30
C ILE A 111 13.69 3.04 -8.54
N SER A 112 13.29 4.18 -9.09
CA SER A 112 13.91 4.77 -10.29
C SER A 112 15.39 5.12 -10.09
N ALA A 113 15.75 5.52 -8.88
CA ALA A 113 17.12 5.89 -8.51
C ALA A 113 17.98 4.72 -8.01
N LEU A 114 17.36 3.53 -7.80
CA LEU A 114 18.04 2.38 -7.21
C LEU A 114 19.07 1.78 -8.17
N ASP A 115 20.26 1.50 -7.66
CA ASP A 115 21.21 0.64 -8.38
C ASP A 115 20.62 -0.76 -8.50
N PRO A 116 20.44 -1.31 -9.73
CA PRO A 116 19.88 -2.64 -9.93
C PRO A 116 20.62 -3.75 -9.18
N ALA A 117 21.91 -3.57 -8.88
CA ALA A 117 22.69 -4.52 -8.09
C ALA A 117 22.19 -4.67 -6.64
N LEU A 118 21.46 -3.67 -6.13
CA LEU A 118 20.92 -3.70 -4.77
C LEU A 118 19.63 -4.51 -4.65
N LEU A 119 18.97 -4.84 -5.76
CA LEU A 119 17.70 -5.58 -5.75
C LEU A 119 17.78 -6.91 -4.99
N ASP A 120 18.88 -7.61 -5.09
CA ASP A 120 19.09 -8.93 -4.47
C ASP A 120 19.84 -8.84 -3.12
N VAL A 121 20.09 -7.63 -2.63
CA VAL A 121 20.70 -7.43 -1.30
C VAL A 121 19.71 -7.83 -0.22
N ARG A 122 20.17 -8.65 0.72
CA ARG A 122 19.38 -9.08 1.87
C ARG A 122 19.41 -8.03 2.96
N LEU A 123 18.24 -7.70 3.46
CA LEU A 123 18.01 -6.74 4.53
C LEU A 123 18.06 -7.41 5.91
N GLY A 124 18.09 -6.62 6.96
CA GLY A 124 18.06 -7.11 8.33
C GLY A 124 16.78 -7.88 8.70
N SER A 125 15.68 -7.65 8.00
CA SER A 125 14.43 -8.44 8.09
C SER A 125 14.58 -9.87 7.57
N GLY A 126 15.60 -10.15 6.76
CA GLY A 126 15.79 -11.43 6.07
C GLY A 126 15.31 -11.44 4.62
N ASP A 127 14.52 -10.45 4.22
CA ASP A 127 14.03 -10.30 2.85
C ASP A 127 15.05 -9.57 1.98
N THR A 128 14.97 -9.77 0.67
CA THR A 128 15.71 -8.95 -0.29
C THR A 128 14.99 -7.64 -0.58
N VAL A 129 15.70 -6.66 -1.10
CA VAL A 129 15.12 -5.37 -1.50
C VAL A 129 13.96 -5.58 -2.50
N VAL A 130 14.13 -6.46 -3.50
CA VAL A 130 13.09 -6.71 -4.49
C VAL A 130 11.84 -7.38 -3.88
N GLU A 131 12.02 -8.24 -2.87
CA GLU A 131 10.88 -8.84 -2.16
C GLU A 131 10.09 -7.78 -1.39
N VAL A 132 10.76 -6.86 -0.70
CA VAL A 132 10.10 -5.75 0.01
C VAL A 132 9.35 -4.84 -0.96
N ILE A 133 9.95 -4.48 -2.10
CA ILE A 133 9.25 -3.72 -3.15
C ILE A 133 7.98 -4.46 -3.58
N GLY A 134 8.06 -5.77 -3.80
CA GLY A 134 6.95 -6.59 -4.28
C GLY A 134 5.77 -6.55 -3.33
N TYR A 135 5.95 -6.98 -2.09
CA TYR A 135 4.84 -7.15 -1.16
C TYR A 135 4.34 -5.85 -0.52
N ASP A 136 5.17 -4.82 -0.35
CA ASP A 136 4.74 -3.51 0.17
C ASP A 136 4.28 -2.54 -0.93
N GLY A 137 4.56 -2.84 -2.18
CA GLY A 137 4.19 -2.07 -3.35
C GLY A 137 3.07 -2.71 -4.18
N PRO A 138 3.38 -3.28 -5.37
CA PRO A 138 2.34 -3.71 -6.30
C PRO A 138 1.41 -4.79 -5.75
N GLU A 139 1.92 -5.78 -5.02
CA GLU A 139 1.10 -6.84 -4.43
C GLU A 139 0.11 -6.27 -3.40
N HIS A 140 0.54 -5.31 -2.62
CA HIS A 140 -0.28 -4.65 -1.60
C HIS A 140 -1.41 -3.83 -2.24
N TYR A 141 -1.12 -3.04 -3.28
CA TYR A 141 -2.15 -2.33 -4.04
C TYR A 141 -3.14 -3.30 -4.67
N ARG A 142 -2.67 -4.38 -5.25
CA ARG A 142 -3.51 -5.43 -5.86
C ARG A 142 -4.47 -6.06 -4.84
N GLU A 143 -3.96 -6.43 -3.67
CA GLU A 143 -4.74 -7.02 -2.59
C GLU A 143 -5.87 -6.09 -2.15
N HIS A 144 -5.55 -4.83 -1.89
CA HIS A 144 -6.54 -3.88 -1.39
C HIS A 144 -7.49 -3.35 -2.46
N THR A 145 -7.08 -3.33 -3.72
CA THR A 145 -8.00 -3.12 -4.86
C THR A 145 -9.08 -4.22 -4.89
N ALA A 146 -8.69 -5.46 -4.66
CA ALA A 146 -9.63 -6.59 -4.59
C ALA A 146 -10.61 -6.43 -3.42
N HIS A 147 -10.14 -5.99 -2.25
CA HIS A 147 -11.01 -5.71 -1.10
C HIS A 147 -12.04 -4.61 -1.39
N LEU A 148 -11.62 -3.51 -2.00
CA LEU A 148 -12.51 -2.42 -2.41
C LEU A 148 -13.59 -2.90 -3.38
N ARG A 149 -13.20 -3.65 -4.40
CA ARG A 149 -14.12 -4.18 -5.40
C ARG A 149 -15.12 -5.18 -4.82
N ALA A 150 -14.67 -6.06 -3.93
CA ALA A 150 -15.54 -7.03 -3.27
C ALA A 150 -16.58 -6.34 -2.38
N TRP A 151 -16.16 -5.33 -1.61
CA TRP A 151 -17.05 -4.56 -0.75
C TRP A 151 -18.15 -3.84 -1.52
N PHE A 152 -17.84 -3.27 -2.69
CA PHE A 152 -18.83 -2.65 -3.58
C PHE A 152 -19.81 -3.66 -4.18
N SER A 153 -19.31 -4.82 -4.62
CA SER A 153 -20.16 -5.86 -5.22
C SER A 153 -21.19 -6.43 -4.24
N GLU A 154 -20.83 -6.51 -2.95
CA GLU A 154 -21.75 -6.94 -1.89
C GLU A 154 -22.86 -5.91 -1.64
N GLY A 155 -22.59 -4.62 -1.82
CA GLY A 155 -23.58 -3.54 -1.69
C GLY A 155 -24.61 -3.52 -2.82
N ASP A 156 -24.25 -4.00 -4.01
CA ASP A 156 -25.13 -4.04 -5.19
C ASP A 156 -26.11 -5.24 -5.14
N GLU A 157 -25.89 -6.25 -4.29
CA GLU A 157 -26.74 -7.43 -4.16
C GLU A 157 -27.88 -7.27 -3.13
N GLU A 158 -27.93 -6.19 -2.36
CA GLU A 158 -28.94 -5.97 -1.31
C GLU A 158 -30.21 -5.23 -1.74
N ASP A 159 -30.48 -5.05 -3.04
CA ASP A 159 -31.78 -4.58 -3.52
C ASP A 159 -32.65 -5.79 -3.92
N PRO A 160 -33.55 -6.29 -3.03
CA PRO A 160 -34.52 -7.28 -3.44
C PRO A 160 -35.49 -6.63 -4.42
N PRO A 161 -35.87 -7.32 -5.50
CA PRO A 161 -36.86 -6.75 -6.41
C PRO A 161 -38.15 -6.51 -5.62
N ASP A 162 -38.63 -5.29 -5.67
CA ASP A 162 -39.97 -4.93 -5.20
C ASP A 162 -40.98 -5.89 -5.81
N ALA A 163 -41.65 -6.63 -4.96
CA ALA A 163 -42.72 -7.51 -5.34
C ALA A 163 -44.04 -6.71 -5.48
#